data_33e7f197138a1fdfbf77f5c03120708a
#
_entry.id   33e7f197138a1fdfbf77f5c03120708a
#
_cell.length_a   1.000
_cell.length_b   1.000
_cell.length_c   1.000
_cell.angle_alpha   90.00
_cell.angle_beta   90.00
_cell.angle_gamma   90.00
#
_symmetry.space_group_name_H-M   'P 1'
#
loop_
_entity.id
_entity.type
_entity.pdbx_description
1 polymer ?
#
loop_
_entity_poly.entity_id
_entity_poly.type
_entity_poly.pdbx_seq_one_letter_code
_entity_poly.pdbx_strand_id
1 'polypeptide(L)'
;ITTVVLDSLYKTAEANTFIKAGNQYKTENFENEKNRLATLFRNSGAYNFQPTNVSFDIDTIQKKNKASVRLKIGDYSYQNQDVTITEPFKLYKISDVKIFTDYTASDAKAILTDSTEFKNFKLLSRNKLKYKPFAITNAGFITKGGNFSDTKTNLTSRYLIN
;
A
#
# COMPACT_ATOMS: atom_id res chain seq x y z
N ILE A 1 13.65 -5.37 -12.38
CA ILE A 1 12.40 -4.66 -12.07
C ILE A 1 12.11 -3.73 -13.25
N THR A 2 10.93 -3.84 -13.88
CA THR A 2 10.59 -3.09 -15.10
C THR A 2 10.17 -1.65 -14.80
N THR A 3 9.39 -1.45 -13.75
CA THR A 3 8.97 -0.09 -13.34
C THR A 3 10.11 0.66 -12.64
N VAL A 4 10.61 1.74 -13.23
CA VAL A 4 11.78 2.52 -12.76
C VAL A 4 11.62 3.04 -11.32
N VAL A 5 10.44 3.52 -10.94
CA VAL A 5 10.19 4.03 -9.59
C VAL A 5 10.26 2.94 -8.54
N LEU A 6 9.81 1.72 -8.84
CA LEU A 6 9.94 0.58 -7.93
C LEU A 6 11.39 0.10 -7.82
N ASP A 7 12.16 0.14 -8.91
CA ASP A 7 13.59 -0.18 -8.90
C ASP A 7 14.36 0.79 -8.00
N SER A 8 14.07 2.07 -8.08
CA SER A 8 14.66 3.07 -7.20
C SER A 8 14.33 2.83 -5.73
N LEU A 9 13.06 2.53 -5.40
CA LEU A 9 12.64 2.21 -4.04
C LEU A 9 13.31 0.90 -3.53
N TYR A 10 13.41 -0.11 -4.38
CA TYR A 10 14.09 -1.36 -4.04
C TYR A 10 15.54 -1.12 -3.64
N LYS A 11 16.30 -0.36 -4.44
CA LYS A 11 17.71 -0.06 -4.19
C LYS A 11 17.94 0.63 -2.84
N THR A 12 17.03 1.49 -2.40
CA THR A 12 17.14 2.14 -1.07
C THR A 12 16.93 1.18 0.11
N ALA A 13 16.28 0.04 -0.12
CA ALA A 13 15.93 -0.94 0.90
C ALA A 13 16.53 -2.34 0.65
N GLU A 14 17.46 -2.46 -0.28
CA GLU A 14 18.09 -3.74 -0.69
C GLU A 14 18.83 -4.41 0.47
N ALA A 15 19.49 -3.64 1.32
CA ALA A 15 20.20 -4.15 2.49
C ALA A 15 19.33 -4.98 3.44
N ASN A 16 18.02 -4.74 3.43
CA ASN A 16 17.05 -5.41 4.30
C ASN A 16 16.46 -6.70 3.70
N THR A 17 17.00 -7.20 2.59
CA THR A 17 16.54 -8.42 1.94
C THR A 17 16.69 -9.65 2.83
N PHE A 18 15.71 -10.56 2.78
CA PHE A 18 15.79 -11.89 3.39
C PHE A 18 16.64 -12.87 2.58
N ILE A 19 16.91 -12.55 1.30
CA ILE A 19 17.67 -13.41 0.37
C ILE A 19 19.07 -12.86 0.23
N LYS A 20 20.01 -13.45 0.96
CA LYS A 20 21.43 -13.01 0.98
C LYS A 20 22.32 -14.04 0.34
N ALA A 21 23.29 -13.57 -0.46
CA ALA A 21 24.32 -14.43 -1.02
C ALA A 21 25.08 -15.17 0.08
N GLY A 22 25.37 -16.46 -0.15
CA GLY A 22 26.05 -17.32 0.81
C GLY A 22 25.16 -17.99 1.85
N ASN A 23 23.91 -17.52 2.01
CA ASN A 23 22.98 -18.14 2.94
C ASN A 23 22.33 -19.41 2.34
N GLN A 24 21.88 -20.30 3.25
CA GLN A 24 21.12 -21.48 2.87
C GLN A 24 19.80 -21.10 2.19
N TYR A 25 19.44 -21.84 1.13
CA TYR A 25 18.12 -21.76 0.51
C TYR A 25 17.02 -22.16 1.51
N LYS A 26 16.06 -21.28 1.73
CA LYS A 26 14.86 -21.52 2.55
C LYS A 26 13.66 -20.89 1.85
N THR A 27 12.63 -21.67 1.58
CA THR A 27 11.39 -21.19 0.92
C THR A 27 10.75 -20.03 1.70
N GLU A 28 10.78 -20.10 3.03
CA GLU A 28 10.26 -19.05 3.90
C GLU A 28 10.89 -17.67 3.63
N ASN A 29 12.20 -17.61 3.32
CA ASN A 29 12.87 -16.34 3.02
C ASN A 29 12.31 -15.69 1.75
N PHE A 30 11.88 -16.48 0.76
CA PHE A 30 11.27 -15.96 -0.46
C PHE A 30 9.88 -15.40 -0.22
N GLU A 31 9.07 -16.06 0.61
CA GLU A 31 7.75 -15.54 1.00
C GLU A 31 7.88 -14.28 1.88
N ASN A 32 8.81 -14.27 2.82
CA ASN A 32 9.10 -13.10 3.64
C ASN A 32 9.57 -11.92 2.76
N GLU A 33 10.39 -12.17 1.74
CA GLU A 33 10.85 -11.14 0.82
C GLU A 33 9.71 -10.58 -0.04
N LYS A 34 8.80 -11.42 -0.56
CA LYS A 34 7.59 -10.96 -1.27
C LYS A 34 6.75 -10.04 -0.39
N ASN A 35 6.50 -10.43 0.86
CA ASN A 35 5.71 -9.65 1.81
C ASN A 35 6.40 -8.34 2.19
N ARG A 36 7.73 -8.37 2.40
CA ARG A 36 8.54 -7.18 2.67
C ARG A 36 8.45 -6.18 1.52
N LEU A 37 8.62 -6.65 0.28
CA LEU A 37 8.54 -5.80 -0.91
C LEU A 37 7.14 -5.24 -1.13
N ALA A 38 6.10 -6.05 -0.94
CA ALA A 38 4.73 -5.57 -1.02
C ALA A 38 4.47 -4.46 0.02
N THR A 39 4.92 -4.65 1.25
CA THR A 39 4.82 -3.65 2.31
C THR A 39 5.57 -2.37 1.96
N LEU A 40 6.80 -2.48 1.48
CA LEU A 40 7.63 -1.35 1.06
C LEU A 40 6.93 -0.52 -0.03
N PHE A 41 6.54 -1.18 -1.12
CA PHE A 41 5.98 -0.48 -2.28
C PHE A 41 4.60 0.10 -2.01
N ARG A 42 3.72 -0.64 -1.32
CA ARG A 42 2.40 -0.14 -0.94
C ARG A 42 2.48 1.05 0.02
N ASN A 43 3.40 1.01 0.98
CA ASN A 43 3.62 2.15 1.88
C ASN A 43 4.29 3.35 1.20
N SER A 44 4.88 3.15 0.04
CA SER A 44 5.45 4.22 -0.80
C SER A 44 4.47 4.80 -1.83
N GLY A 45 3.25 4.25 -1.92
CA GLY A 45 2.21 4.74 -2.83
C GLY A 45 1.78 3.76 -3.92
N ALA A 46 2.44 2.62 -4.10
CA ALA A 46 2.06 1.64 -5.11
C ALA A 46 0.81 0.84 -4.68
N TYR A 47 -0.35 1.49 -4.70
CA TYR A 47 -1.64 0.94 -4.23
C TYR A 47 -1.97 -0.44 -4.81
N ASN A 48 -1.74 -0.64 -6.10
CA ASN A 48 -2.09 -1.87 -6.82
C ASN A 48 -1.06 -3.00 -6.63
N PHE A 49 0.05 -2.78 -5.92
CA PHE A 49 1.09 -3.78 -5.76
C PHE A 49 0.65 -4.90 -4.81
N GLN A 50 0.94 -6.15 -5.20
CA GLN A 50 0.62 -7.36 -4.43
C GLN A 50 1.87 -8.25 -4.31
N PRO A 51 1.98 -9.12 -3.27
CA PRO A 51 3.07 -10.09 -3.17
C PRO A 51 3.21 -10.99 -4.41
N THR A 52 2.11 -11.26 -5.11
CA THR A 52 2.05 -12.06 -6.34
C THR A 52 2.75 -11.39 -7.53
N ASN A 53 3.01 -10.07 -7.48
CA ASN A 53 3.80 -9.38 -8.50
C ASN A 53 5.31 -9.66 -8.39
N VAL A 54 5.74 -10.31 -7.30
CA VAL A 54 7.14 -10.68 -7.06
C VAL A 54 7.35 -12.12 -7.43
N SER A 55 8.32 -12.38 -8.28
CA SER A 55 8.77 -13.73 -8.64
C SER A 55 10.28 -13.84 -8.57
N PHE A 56 10.78 -15.08 -8.53
CA PHE A 56 12.21 -15.36 -8.49
C PHE A 56 12.55 -16.43 -9.53
N ASP A 57 13.56 -16.15 -10.35
CA ASP A 57 14.22 -17.18 -11.15
C ASP A 57 15.32 -17.80 -10.30
N ILE A 58 15.29 -19.11 -10.17
CA ILE A 58 16.27 -19.87 -9.40
C ILE A 58 17.00 -20.80 -10.37
N ASP A 59 18.27 -20.53 -10.59
CA ASP A 59 19.13 -21.34 -11.45
C ASP A 59 20.09 -22.19 -10.61
N THR A 60 19.98 -23.50 -10.71
CA THR A 60 20.80 -24.50 -10.03
C THR A 60 21.73 -25.26 -10.98
N ILE A 61 21.67 -24.96 -12.29
CA ILE A 61 22.39 -25.70 -13.32
C ILE A 61 23.90 -25.47 -13.16
N GLN A 62 24.66 -26.55 -13.16
CA GLN A 62 26.15 -26.58 -13.07
C GLN A 62 26.74 -25.92 -11.80
N LYS A 63 25.98 -25.80 -10.69
CA LYS A 63 26.36 -25.00 -9.52
C LYS A 63 26.63 -25.79 -8.23
N LYS A 64 26.94 -27.09 -8.28
CA LYS A 64 27.34 -27.92 -7.13
C LYS A 64 26.76 -27.42 -5.78
N ASN A 65 25.50 -27.73 -5.50
CA ASN A 65 24.79 -27.34 -4.28
C ASN A 65 24.63 -25.84 -4.05
N LYS A 66 24.73 -25.01 -5.09
CA LYS A 66 24.49 -23.57 -5.07
C LYS A 66 23.34 -23.20 -6.01
N ALA A 67 22.70 -22.09 -5.76
CA ALA A 67 21.68 -21.52 -6.63
C ALA A 67 21.98 -20.04 -6.88
N SER A 68 21.76 -19.57 -8.10
CA SER A 68 21.67 -18.14 -8.39
C SER A 68 20.20 -17.74 -8.34
N VAL A 69 19.90 -16.66 -7.68
CA VAL A 69 18.56 -16.14 -7.55
C VAL A 69 18.46 -14.77 -8.23
N ARG A 70 17.45 -14.60 -9.08
CA ARG A 70 17.14 -13.34 -9.74
C ARG A 70 15.73 -12.90 -9.35
N LEU A 71 15.62 -11.76 -8.69
CA LEU A 71 14.35 -11.11 -8.43
C LEU A 71 13.74 -10.59 -9.72
N LYS A 72 12.46 -10.87 -9.94
CA LYS A 72 11.65 -10.32 -11.03
C LYS A 72 10.42 -9.64 -10.47
N ILE A 73 10.20 -8.40 -10.89
CA ILE A 73 8.98 -7.64 -10.66
C ILE A 73 8.58 -7.07 -12.02
N GLY A 74 7.48 -7.59 -12.57
CA GLY A 74 6.89 -7.11 -13.82
C GLY A 74 6.11 -5.80 -13.60
N ASP A 75 5.49 -5.31 -14.67
CA ASP A 75 4.56 -4.20 -14.62
C ASP A 75 3.17 -4.65 -14.14
N TYR A 76 2.33 -3.68 -13.79
CA TYR A 76 0.97 -3.93 -13.33
C TYR A 76 0.09 -4.40 -14.49
N SER A 77 -0.56 -5.56 -14.30
CA SER A 77 -1.48 -6.11 -15.31
C SER A 77 -2.87 -6.27 -14.71
N TYR A 78 -3.88 -5.87 -15.46
CA TYR A 78 -5.29 -6.00 -15.09
C TYR A 78 -6.16 -6.26 -16.31
N GLN A 79 -7.33 -6.86 -16.06
CA GLN A 79 -8.34 -7.11 -17.10
C GLN A 79 -9.21 -5.87 -17.26
N ASN A 80 -9.39 -5.44 -18.50
CA ASN A 80 -10.39 -4.45 -18.89
C ASN A 80 -11.25 -5.04 -20.01
N GLN A 81 -12.46 -5.47 -19.65
CA GLN A 81 -13.28 -6.33 -20.49
C GLN A 81 -12.49 -7.60 -20.87
N ASP A 82 -12.33 -7.89 -22.16
CA ASP A 82 -11.64 -9.10 -22.66
C ASP A 82 -10.14 -8.84 -22.97
N VAL A 83 -9.61 -7.67 -22.61
CA VAL A 83 -8.22 -7.30 -22.90
C VAL A 83 -7.40 -7.19 -21.62
N THR A 84 -6.23 -7.87 -21.59
CA THR A 84 -5.24 -7.66 -20.55
C THR A 84 -4.43 -6.40 -20.84
N ILE A 85 -4.51 -5.42 -19.96
CA ILE A 85 -3.71 -4.19 -20.04
C ILE A 85 -2.52 -4.33 -19.08
N THR A 86 -1.33 -4.00 -19.58
CA THR A 86 -0.10 -3.98 -18.77
C THR A 86 0.49 -2.58 -18.81
N GLU A 87 0.75 -2.00 -17.65
CA GLU A 87 1.33 -0.66 -17.51
C GLU A 87 2.30 -0.59 -16.32
N PRO A 88 3.28 0.34 -16.31
CA PRO A 88 4.15 0.55 -15.17
C PRO A 88 3.36 0.89 -13.91
N PHE A 89 3.83 0.41 -12.74
CA PHE A 89 3.24 0.80 -11.46
C PHE A 89 3.29 2.29 -11.25
N LYS A 90 2.19 2.85 -10.76
CA LYS A 90 2.05 4.28 -10.40
C LYS A 90 2.07 4.44 -8.89
N LEU A 91 2.67 5.53 -8.42
CA LEU A 91 2.58 5.93 -7.01
C LEU A 91 1.40 6.89 -6.84
N TYR A 92 0.44 6.49 -6.01
CA TYR A 92 -0.77 7.25 -5.73
C TYR A 92 -0.57 8.17 -4.53
N LYS A 93 -1.10 9.38 -4.65
CA LYS A 93 -1.22 10.35 -3.56
C LYS A 93 -2.66 10.50 -3.14
N ILE A 94 -2.87 10.82 -1.87
CA ILE A 94 -4.19 11.07 -1.33
C ILE A 94 -4.67 12.45 -1.80
N SER A 95 -5.76 12.50 -2.57
CA SER A 95 -6.33 13.77 -3.03
C SER A 95 -7.09 14.49 -1.93
N ASP A 96 -7.95 13.76 -1.21
CA ASP A 96 -8.79 14.29 -0.13
C ASP A 96 -9.02 13.24 0.95
N VAL A 97 -9.21 13.71 2.19
CA VAL A 97 -9.60 12.86 3.32
C VAL A 97 -10.93 13.36 3.87
N LYS A 98 -11.98 12.54 3.77
CA LYS A 98 -13.31 12.81 4.29
C LYS A 98 -13.61 11.84 5.44
N ILE A 99 -14.05 12.37 6.56
CA ILE A 99 -14.42 11.58 7.75
C ILE A 99 -15.89 11.80 8.04
N PHE A 100 -16.67 10.74 8.01
CA PHE A 100 -18.08 10.73 8.40
C PHE A 100 -18.17 10.44 9.89
N THR A 101 -18.67 11.37 10.68
CA THR A 101 -18.60 11.29 12.14
C THR A 101 -19.81 10.59 12.79
N ASP A 102 -20.89 10.43 12.05
CA ASP A 102 -22.14 9.81 12.51
C ASP A 102 -22.69 8.79 11.50
N TYR A 103 -21.78 8.09 10.82
CA TYR A 103 -22.12 7.05 9.83
C TYR A 103 -22.63 5.79 10.52
N THR A 104 -23.74 5.24 10.01
CA THR A 104 -24.23 3.90 10.32
C THR A 104 -24.44 3.11 9.04
N ALA A 105 -24.32 1.77 9.09
CA ALA A 105 -24.39 0.92 7.89
C ALA A 105 -25.73 1.04 7.12
N SER A 106 -26.81 1.43 7.81
CA SER A 106 -28.12 1.71 7.20
C SER A 106 -28.17 3.01 6.38
N ASP A 107 -27.13 3.82 6.42
CA ASP A 107 -27.17 5.20 5.98
C ASP A 107 -26.46 5.47 4.65
N ALA A 108 -26.21 4.47 3.85
CA ALA A 108 -25.51 4.58 2.56
C ALA A 108 -26.07 5.67 1.60
N LYS A 109 -27.32 6.12 1.84
CA LYS A 109 -28.01 7.19 1.08
C LYS A 109 -28.33 8.44 1.91
N ALA A 110 -27.79 8.56 3.12
CA ALA A 110 -28.11 9.70 3.99
C ALA A 110 -27.60 11.02 3.42
N ILE A 111 -28.47 12.03 3.46
CA ILE A 111 -28.10 13.40 3.08
C ILE A 111 -27.22 13.99 4.19
N LEU A 112 -26.04 14.42 3.83
CA LEU A 112 -25.10 15.11 4.71
C LEU A 112 -25.47 16.59 4.74
N THR A 113 -25.81 17.12 5.89
CA THR A 113 -26.27 18.50 6.05
C THR A 113 -25.20 19.44 6.62
N ASP A 114 -24.17 18.90 7.27
CA ASP A 114 -23.10 19.69 7.84
C ASP A 114 -21.72 19.22 7.36
N SER A 115 -20.84 20.19 7.08
CA SER A 115 -19.45 19.91 6.70
C SER A 115 -18.53 20.96 7.30
N THR A 116 -17.51 20.52 8.01
CA THR A 116 -16.49 21.37 8.60
C THR A 116 -15.11 20.99 8.09
N GLU A 117 -14.35 21.95 7.59
CA GLU A 117 -12.94 21.74 7.24
C GLU A 117 -12.06 22.04 8.45
N PHE A 118 -11.19 21.10 8.79
CA PHE A 118 -10.22 21.27 9.87
C PHE A 118 -8.88 20.64 9.47
N LYS A 119 -7.83 21.43 9.43
CA LYS A 119 -6.52 21.04 8.88
C LYS A 119 -6.72 20.55 7.42
N ASN A 120 -6.29 19.32 7.12
CA ASN A 120 -6.40 18.71 5.80
C ASN A 120 -7.54 17.66 5.71
N PHE A 121 -8.52 17.75 6.63
CA PHE A 121 -9.65 16.84 6.72
C PHE A 121 -10.97 17.57 6.46
N LYS A 122 -11.86 16.92 5.73
CA LYS A 122 -13.25 17.33 5.62
C LYS A 122 -14.10 16.43 6.50
N LEU A 123 -14.63 16.99 7.58
CA LEU A 123 -15.51 16.31 8.52
C LEU A 123 -16.95 16.47 8.03
N LEU A 124 -17.68 15.38 7.91
CA LEU A 124 -19.03 15.33 7.38
C LEU A 124 -19.95 14.74 8.44
N SER A 125 -21.14 15.33 8.64
CA SER A 125 -22.16 14.83 9.54
C SER A 125 -23.56 15.06 9.00
N ARG A 126 -24.55 14.26 9.46
CA ARG A 126 -25.98 14.45 9.15
C ARG A 126 -26.58 15.62 9.92
N ASN A 127 -26.08 15.82 11.12
CA ASN A 127 -26.50 16.90 12.02
C ASN A 127 -25.25 17.71 12.40
N LYS A 128 -25.43 18.68 13.29
CA LYS A 128 -24.31 19.45 13.83
C LYS A 128 -23.23 18.51 14.37
N LEU A 129 -21.98 18.78 14.02
CA LEU A 129 -20.83 18.00 14.45
C LEU A 129 -20.79 17.88 15.98
N LYS A 130 -20.87 16.65 16.50
CA LYS A 130 -20.91 16.36 17.95
C LYS A 130 -19.54 16.36 18.62
N TYR A 131 -18.50 16.11 17.86
CA TYR A 131 -17.14 15.93 18.37
C TYR A 131 -16.27 17.12 18.02
N LYS A 132 -15.30 17.44 18.89
CA LYS A 132 -14.30 18.45 18.57
C LYS A 132 -13.45 18.00 17.37
N PRO A 133 -13.29 18.81 16.32
CA PRO A 133 -12.51 18.45 15.13
C PRO A 133 -11.12 17.91 15.45
N PHE A 134 -10.44 18.51 16.44
CA PHE A 134 -9.12 18.09 16.89
C PHE A 134 -9.09 16.62 17.39
N ALA A 135 -10.10 16.18 18.12
CA ALA A 135 -10.15 14.82 18.66
C ALA A 135 -10.24 13.78 17.54
N ILE A 136 -11.05 14.06 16.49
CA ILE A 136 -11.22 13.19 15.34
C ILE A 136 -9.93 13.17 14.48
N THR A 137 -9.37 14.34 14.19
CA THR A 137 -8.24 14.44 13.26
C THR A 137 -6.91 13.97 13.84
N ASN A 138 -6.78 13.90 15.17
CA ASN A 138 -5.61 13.29 15.81
C ASN A 138 -5.50 11.78 15.58
N ALA A 139 -6.62 11.12 15.27
CA ALA A 139 -6.66 9.70 14.87
C ALA A 139 -6.35 9.49 13.38
N GLY A 140 -6.18 10.57 12.59
CA GLY A 140 -5.95 10.53 11.16
C GLY A 140 -4.47 10.50 10.79
N PHE A 141 -3.94 9.34 10.41
CA PHE A 141 -2.56 9.20 9.91
C PHE A 141 -2.45 9.41 8.39
N ILE A 142 -3.59 9.40 7.69
CA ILE A 142 -3.68 9.70 6.25
C ILE A 142 -3.77 11.23 6.11
N THR A 143 -2.98 11.81 5.21
CA THR A 143 -2.98 13.26 4.97
C THR A 143 -3.15 13.57 3.49
N LYS A 144 -3.88 14.63 3.18
CA LYS A 144 -4.00 15.16 1.81
C LYS A 144 -2.62 15.47 1.23
N GLY A 145 -2.39 15.06 -0.01
CA GLY A 145 -1.10 15.22 -0.72
C GLY A 145 -0.04 14.19 -0.33
N GLY A 146 -0.22 13.44 0.75
CA GLY A 146 0.69 12.36 1.15
C GLY A 146 0.57 11.15 0.22
N ASN A 147 1.63 10.34 0.16
CA ASN A 147 1.56 9.07 -0.57
C ASN A 147 0.58 8.11 0.12
N PHE A 148 -0.11 7.31 -0.69
CA PHE A 148 -0.86 6.16 -0.18
C PHE A 148 0.07 5.27 0.67
N SER A 149 -0.47 4.74 1.77
CA SER A 149 0.25 3.81 2.65
C SER A 149 -0.74 2.92 3.39
N ASP A 150 -0.59 1.61 3.23
CA ASP A 150 -1.40 0.61 3.94
C ASP A 150 -1.28 0.77 5.46
N THR A 151 -0.06 0.97 5.95
CA THR A 151 0.18 1.15 7.39
C THR A 151 -0.58 2.34 7.94
N LYS A 152 -0.53 3.50 7.27
CA LYS A 152 -1.26 4.70 7.71
C LYS A 152 -2.77 4.51 7.59
N THR A 153 -3.24 3.84 6.54
CA THR A 153 -4.66 3.55 6.34
C THR A 153 -5.19 2.66 7.47
N ASN A 154 -4.48 1.57 7.77
CA ASN A 154 -4.85 0.64 8.84
C ASN A 154 -4.81 1.30 10.22
N LEU A 155 -3.80 2.11 10.50
CA LEU A 155 -3.71 2.88 11.75
C LEU A 155 -4.91 3.84 11.88
N THR A 156 -5.20 4.62 10.83
CA THR A 156 -6.34 5.55 10.83
C THR A 156 -7.65 4.80 11.10
N SER A 157 -7.88 3.68 10.42
CA SER A 157 -9.09 2.86 10.61
C SER A 157 -9.20 2.35 12.04
N ARG A 158 -8.11 1.81 12.61
CA ARG A 158 -8.10 1.29 13.99
C ARG A 158 -8.40 2.36 15.04
N TYR A 159 -7.88 3.56 14.88
CA TYR A 159 -8.08 4.65 15.83
C TYR A 159 -9.42 5.38 15.69
N LEU A 160 -10.07 5.28 14.51
CA LEU A 160 -11.39 5.87 14.30
C LEU A 160 -12.54 4.93 14.66
N ILE A 161 -12.32 3.61 14.70
CA ILE A 161 -13.37 2.60 14.96
C ILE A 161 -13.40 2.23 16.46
N ASN A 162 -12.31 2.39 17.20
CA ASN A 162 -12.25 2.20 18.65
C ASN A 162 -12.50 3.51 19.39
#